data_81e2e8e373bd0cfa9b94e43db73653a6
#
_entry.id   81e2e8e373bd0cfa9b94e43db73653a6
#
_cell.length_a   1.000
_cell.length_b   1.000
_cell.length_c   1.000
_cell.angle_alpha   90.00
_cell.angle_beta   90.00
_cell.angle_gamma   90.00
#
_symmetry.space_group_name_H-M   'P 1'
#
loop_
_entity.id
_entity.type
_entity.pdbx_description
1 polymer ?
#
loop_
_entity_poly.entity_id
_entity_poly.type
_entity_poly.pdbx_seq_one_letter_code
_entity_poly.pdbx_strand_id
1 'polypeptide(L)'
;YQFSGNGKALTMGDAEGMVKVIAAKDKSRLLGVHIIGPNASDLIAEAAIAMNGMFTVEEAAGVMHGHPTLSEAFDEAVSNLLGKAIHMPPVKNR
;
A
#
# COMPACT_ATOMS: atom_id res chain seq x y z
N TYR A 1 -0.52 -2.23 6.41
CA TYR A 1 -1.96 -2.05 6.15
C TYR A 1 -2.66 -3.40 6.11
N GLN A 2 -3.79 -3.50 6.79
CA GLN A 2 -4.60 -4.71 6.86
C GLN A 2 -5.70 -4.67 5.79
N PHE A 3 -5.88 -5.78 5.06
CA PHE A 3 -6.94 -5.85 4.04
C PHE A 3 -8.34 -5.69 4.61
N SER A 4 -8.53 -5.89 5.91
CA SER A 4 -9.84 -5.68 6.54
C SER A 4 -10.37 -4.25 6.37
N GLY A 5 -9.51 -3.28 6.07
CA GLY A 5 -9.92 -1.91 5.75
C GLY A 5 -10.14 -1.65 4.26
N ASN A 6 -9.92 -2.65 3.39
CA ASN A 6 -10.01 -2.46 1.94
C ASN A 6 -11.41 -2.81 1.43
N GLY A 7 -12.07 -1.86 0.77
CA GLY A 7 -13.44 -2.04 0.29
C GLY A 7 -13.61 -3.22 -0.69
N LYS A 8 -12.64 -3.44 -1.59
CA LYS A 8 -12.69 -4.54 -2.55
C LYS A 8 -12.53 -5.89 -1.83
N ALA A 9 -11.61 -5.99 -0.88
CA ALA A 9 -11.42 -7.21 -0.10
C ALA A 9 -12.70 -7.56 0.67
N LEU A 10 -13.35 -6.56 1.25
CA LEU A 10 -14.62 -6.76 1.97
C LEU A 10 -15.72 -7.24 1.03
N THR A 11 -15.85 -6.66 -0.17
CA THR A 11 -16.87 -7.10 -1.14
C THR A 11 -16.61 -8.49 -1.66
N MET A 12 -15.36 -8.94 -1.73
CA MET A 12 -14.99 -10.28 -2.14
C MET A 12 -15.16 -11.32 -1.02
N GLY A 13 -15.35 -10.86 0.21
CA GLY A 13 -15.37 -11.75 1.38
C GLY A 13 -14.00 -12.31 1.73
N ASP A 14 -12.93 -11.68 1.28
CA ASP A 14 -11.56 -12.14 1.48
C ASP A 14 -10.71 -10.97 2.00
N ALA A 15 -10.89 -10.69 3.29
CA ALA A 15 -10.28 -9.52 3.93
C ALA A 15 -9.07 -9.87 4.82
N GLU A 16 -8.57 -11.11 4.74
CA GLU A 16 -7.40 -11.51 5.51
C GLU A 16 -6.12 -11.13 4.78
N GLY A 17 -5.10 -10.78 5.56
CA GLY A 17 -3.79 -10.43 5.02
C GLY A 17 -3.42 -8.99 5.25
N MET A 18 -2.30 -8.59 4.66
CA MET A 18 -1.77 -7.25 4.87
C MET A 18 -0.82 -6.85 3.75
N VAL A 19 -0.61 -5.54 3.62
CA VAL A 19 0.46 -4.96 2.81
C VAL A 19 1.42 -4.24 3.76
N LYS A 20 2.70 -4.60 3.68
CA LYS A 20 3.76 -3.95 4.46
C LYS A 20 4.71 -3.24 3.51
N VAL A 21 4.91 -1.96 3.72
CA VAL A 21 5.83 -1.15 2.92
C VAL A 21 6.98 -0.68 3.82
N ILE A 22 8.20 -0.86 3.33
CA ILE A 22 9.42 -0.42 4.01
C ILE A 22 10.02 0.69 3.15
N ALA A 23 10.27 1.84 3.76
CA ALA A 23 10.85 2.99 3.07
C ALA A 23 12.10 3.47 3.79
N ALA A 24 12.94 4.22 3.06
CA ALA A 24 14.06 4.92 3.68
C ALA A 24 13.55 5.92 4.72
N LYS A 25 14.34 6.19 5.76
CA LYS A 25 13.90 7.08 6.86
C LYS A 25 13.50 8.47 6.38
N ASP A 26 14.18 8.99 5.37
CA ASP A 26 13.89 10.29 4.78
C ASP A 26 12.75 10.23 3.76
N LYS A 27 12.16 9.05 3.55
CA LYS A 27 11.08 8.79 2.60
C LYS A 27 11.45 9.10 1.15
N SER A 28 12.76 9.05 0.84
CA SER A 28 13.26 9.31 -0.51
C SER A 28 12.92 8.19 -1.49
N ARG A 29 12.70 6.96 -0.99
CA ARG A 29 12.37 5.82 -1.85
C ARG A 29 11.79 4.66 -1.05
N LEU A 30 11.14 3.74 -1.76
CA LEU A 30 10.69 2.48 -1.21
C LEU A 30 11.86 1.49 -1.18
N LEU A 31 12.02 0.78 -0.07
CA LEU A 31 13.06 -0.24 0.10
C LEU A 31 12.53 -1.65 -0.03
N GLY A 32 11.26 -1.87 0.26
CA GLY A 32 10.66 -3.18 0.14
C GLY A 32 9.15 -3.13 0.30
N VAL A 33 8.49 -4.13 -0.29
CA VAL A 33 7.05 -4.31 -0.17
C VAL A 33 6.76 -5.79 0.01
N HIS A 34 5.97 -6.12 1.01
CA HIS A 34 5.54 -7.49 1.29
C HIS A 34 4.02 -7.53 1.31
N ILE A 35 3.44 -8.46 0.58
CA ILE A 35 1.99 -8.61 0.49
C ILE A 35 1.61 -10.04 0.84
N ILE A 36 0.67 -10.19 1.78
CA ILE A 36 0.04 -11.47 2.10
C ILE A 36 -1.45 -11.24 1.96
N GLY A 37 -2.13 -12.05 1.15
CA GLY A 37 -3.57 -11.92 1.02
C GLY A 37 -4.05 -12.13 -0.40
N PRO A 38 -5.29 -11.68 -0.70
CA PRO A 38 -5.93 -11.92 -1.99
C PRO A 38 -5.16 -11.24 -3.12
N ASN A 39 -4.90 -12.01 -4.18
CA ASN A 39 -4.25 -11.54 -5.40
C ASN A 39 -2.88 -10.90 -5.19
N ALA A 40 -2.12 -11.37 -4.18
CA ALA A 40 -0.81 -10.79 -3.87
C ALA A 40 0.14 -10.81 -5.07
N SER A 41 0.12 -11.88 -5.86
CA SER A 41 1.01 -12.00 -7.03
C SER A 41 0.69 -10.98 -8.12
N ASP A 42 -0.54 -10.51 -8.21
CA ASP A 42 -0.91 -9.44 -9.14
C ASP A 42 -0.60 -8.06 -8.54
N LEU A 43 -0.89 -7.89 -7.26
CA LEU A 43 -0.70 -6.60 -6.58
C LEU A 43 0.77 -6.21 -6.48
N ILE A 44 1.68 -7.16 -6.34
CA ILE A 44 3.10 -6.86 -6.17
C ILE A 44 3.71 -6.19 -7.41
N ALA A 45 3.10 -6.33 -8.57
CA ALA A 45 3.60 -5.72 -9.80
C ALA A 45 3.63 -4.20 -9.71
N GLU A 46 2.64 -3.59 -9.07
CA GLU A 46 2.62 -2.13 -8.86
C GLU A 46 3.81 -1.69 -8.00
N ALA A 47 4.08 -2.44 -6.93
CA ALA A 47 5.22 -2.15 -6.05
C ALA A 47 6.54 -2.30 -6.80
N ALA A 48 6.66 -3.33 -7.64
CA ALA A 48 7.86 -3.55 -8.43
C ALA A 48 8.10 -2.40 -9.41
N ILE A 49 7.06 -1.88 -10.05
CA ILE A 49 7.16 -0.74 -10.95
C ILE A 49 7.61 0.51 -10.17
N ALA A 50 7.00 0.77 -9.03
CA ALA A 50 7.36 1.93 -8.20
C ALA A 50 8.82 1.87 -7.74
N MET A 51 9.28 0.70 -7.30
CA MET A 51 10.66 0.53 -6.86
C MET A 51 11.64 0.64 -8.02
N ASN A 52 11.33 0.01 -9.15
CA ASN A 52 12.19 0.06 -10.33
C ASN A 52 12.27 1.46 -10.91
N GLY A 53 11.19 2.23 -10.84
CA GLY A 53 11.15 3.63 -11.23
C GLY A 53 11.75 4.58 -10.20
N MET A 54 12.23 4.07 -9.08
CA MET A 54 12.84 4.85 -7.99
C MET A 54 11.91 5.94 -7.45
N PHE A 55 10.61 5.64 -7.36
CA PHE A 55 9.63 6.57 -6.83
C PHE A 55 9.93 6.89 -5.37
N THR A 56 9.77 8.17 -5.01
CA THR A 56 9.73 8.56 -3.61
C THR A 56 8.42 8.04 -3.00
N VAL A 57 8.35 8.02 -1.66
CA VAL A 57 7.10 7.67 -0.97
C VAL A 57 5.98 8.60 -1.40
N GLU A 58 6.26 9.89 -1.53
CA GLU A 58 5.27 10.89 -1.92
C GLU A 58 4.77 10.68 -3.36
N GLU A 59 5.67 10.35 -4.29
CA GLU A 59 5.28 10.04 -5.66
C GLU A 59 4.41 8.80 -5.73
N ALA A 60 4.78 7.74 -5.00
CA ALA A 60 4.00 6.51 -4.96
C ALA A 60 2.62 6.75 -4.35
N ALA A 61 2.53 7.57 -3.30
CA ALA A 61 1.26 7.91 -2.65
C ALA A 61 0.37 8.78 -3.55
N GLY A 62 0.96 9.49 -4.51
CA GLY A 62 0.23 10.36 -5.42
C GLY A 62 -0.43 9.66 -6.60
N VAL A 63 -0.21 8.35 -6.77
CA VAL A 63 -0.83 7.60 -7.87
C VAL A 63 -2.32 7.42 -7.62
N MET A 64 -3.14 7.73 -8.63
CA MET A 64 -4.59 7.55 -8.53
C MET A 64 -4.95 6.06 -8.73
N HIS A 65 -5.75 5.53 -7.85
CA HIS A 65 -6.22 4.15 -7.92
C HIS A 65 -7.73 4.11 -8.13
N GLY A 66 -8.20 3.06 -8.81
CA GLY A 66 -9.64 2.80 -8.92
C GLY A 66 -10.23 2.45 -7.56
N HIS A 67 -11.50 2.76 -7.37
CA HIS A 67 -12.23 2.44 -6.14
C HIS A 67 -13.54 1.72 -6.48
N PRO A 68 -13.89 0.61 -5.83
CA PRO A 68 -13.08 -0.13 -4.86
C PRO A 68 -12.17 -1.15 -5.55
N THR A 69 -10.88 -1.19 -5.18
CA THR A 69 -9.93 -2.16 -5.72
C THR A 69 -9.02 -2.69 -4.61
N LEU A 70 -8.43 -3.87 -4.85
CA LEU A 70 -7.44 -4.41 -3.92
C LEU A 70 -6.14 -3.60 -3.94
N SER A 71 -5.81 -2.99 -5.07
CA SER A 71 -4.58 -2.19 -5.18
C SER A 71 -4.61 -0.93 -4.31
N GLU A 72 -5.78 -0.48 -3.86
CA GLU A 72 -5.88 0.59 -2.86
C GLU A 72 -5.19 0.21 -1.55
N ALA A 73 -5.02 -1.09 -1.26
CA ALA A 73 -4.29 -1.52 -0.07
C ALA A 73 -2.82 -1.09 -0.13
N PHE A 74 -2.19 -1.15 -1.30
CA PHE A 74 -0.83 -0.65 -1.48
C PHE A 74 -0.79 0.87 -1.31
N ASP A 75 -1.73 1.59 -1.93
CA ASP A 75 -1.84 3.04 -1.81
C ASP A 75 -1.99 3.46 -0.34
N GLU A 76 -2.88 2.78 0.40
CA GLU A 76 -3.07 3.07 1.83
C GLU A 76 -1.79 2.80 2.64
N ALA A 77 -1.08 1.70 2.36
CA ALA A 77 0.15 1.38 3.06
C ALA A 77 1.23 2.43 2.83
N VAL A 78 1.37 2.90 1.59
CA VAL A 78 2.32 3.97 1.24
C VAL A 78 1.90 5.28 1.88
N SER A 79 0.62 5.64 1.77
CA SER A 79 0.08 6.88 2.33
C SER A 79 0.20 6.92 3.85
N ASN A 80 0.12 5.75 4.51
CA ASN A 80 0.29 5.66 5.95
C ASN A 80 1.68 6.11 6.41
N LEU A 81 2.71 5.92 5.58
CA LEU A 81 4.06 6.41 5.88
C LEU A 81 4.10 7.95 5.96
N LEU A 82 3.17 8.61 5.29
CA LEU A 82 3.02 10.06 5.31
C LEU A 82 1.95 10.52 6.28
N GLY A 83 1.31 9.59 7.02
CA GLY A 83 0.21 9.91 7.92
C GLY A 83 -1.09 10.28 7.21
N LYS A 84 -1.26 9.86 5.96
CA LYS A 84 -2.38 10.24 5.10
C LYS A 84 -3.33 9.10 4.77
N ALA A 85 -3.18 7.93 5.40
CA ALA A 85 -4.07 6.80 5.15
C ALA A 85 -5.50 7.14 5.56
N ILE A 86 -6.47 6.70 4.75
CA ILE A 86 -7.89 7.00 4.96
C ILE A 86 -8.57 5.91 5.79
N HIS A 87 -8.21 4.64 5.53
CA HIS A 87 -8.91 3.48 6.09
C HIS A 87 -8.18 2.81 7.24
N MET A 88 -7.20 3.49 7.84
CA MET A 88 -6.49 3.01 9.02
C MET A 88 -5.92 4.21 9.80
N PRO A 89 -5.74 4.09 11.12
CA PRO A 89 -5.10 5.16 11.88
C PRO A 89 -3.66 5.38 11.42
N PRO A 90 -3.18 6.63 11.35
CA PRO A 90 -1.77 6.89 11.07
C PRO A 90 -0.86 6.25 12.11
N VAL A 91 0.28 5.76 11.66
CA VAL A 91 1.29 5.18 12.55
C VAL A 91 2.28 6.27 12.92
N LYS A 92 2.44 6.51 14.24
CA LYS A 92 3.37 7.52 14.75
C LYS A 92 4.81 7.00 14.69
N ASN A 93 5.76 7.90 14.48
CA ASN A 93 7.19 7.60 14.55
C ASN A 93 7.68 6.61 13.48
N ARG A 94 7.09 6.66 12.30
CA ARG A 94 7.55 5.87 11.17
C ARG A 94 7.97 6.74 10.00
#